data_bfb2c0bf78caa6c85611900f0277b1e1
#
_entry.id   bfb2c0bf78caa6c85611900f0277b1e1
#
_cell.length_a   1.000
_cell.length_b   1.000
_cell.length_c   1.000
_cell.angle_alpha   90.00
_cell.angle_beta   90.00
_cell.angle_gamma   90.00
#
_symmetry.space_group_name_H-M   'P 1'
#
loop_
_entity.id
_entity.type
_entity.pdbx_description
1 polymer ?
#
loop_
_entity_poly.entity_id
_entity_poly.type
_entity_poly.pdbx_seq_one_letter_code
_entity_poly.pdbx_strand_id
1 'polypeptide(L)'
;KVREMVLPTIEKSGPIEAWIIDDTSFPKQGKHSVGVHHQYCGQLGKQANCQVAVSLSVANHAASLPVAYRLYLPEAWSKDRARRKKAGVPKQIKFKTKPQIALEQIRWACESGLPRGVALMDAAYGRDARLRAGMTELDVPYAVGIVPTILMWAPGSGPRRMDKPMNNTGRRDEPELVSAKKVALGLPKQAWRTVTWREGSADQLSSRFARVRVRVGYNKLIPEKLSPEWLLIEGPEGEAEPTKYWLSTLPENVSFTQLVDLAKLRWRIERDYQELKQEVGLGHYEGRGWRGFHHHATLCIAAYGFLIAEQATIPPSGPRSAAPVEVPPLPDNYRPRGSARAA
;
A
#
# COMPACT_ATOMS: atom_id res chain seq x y z
N LYS A 1 17.56 4.02 -14.24
CA LYS A 1 17.37 4.99 -15.36
C LYS A 1 16.05 5.73 -15.28
N VAL A 2 14.84 5.09 -15.35
CA VAL A 2 13.55 5.82 -15.30
C VAL A 2 13.46 6.67 -14.04
N ARG A 3 13.68 6.06 -12.86
CA ARG A 3 13.64 6.77 -11.58
C ARG A 3 14.63 7.95 -11.51
N GLU A 4 15.82 7.79 -12.04
CA GLU A 4 16.88 8.81 -12.05
C GLU A 4 16.49 10.03 -12.91
N MET A 5 15.65 9.81 -13.92
CA MET A 5 15.13 10.87 -14.78
C MET A 5 13.92 11.58 -14.17
N VAL A 6 13.03 10.83 -13.53
CA VAL A 6 11.73 11.35 -13.07
C VAL A 6 11.78 11.84 -11.62
N LEU A 7 12.58 11.21 -10.76
CA LEU A 7 12.67 11.57 -9.35
C LEU A 7 13.00 13.06 -9.10
N PRO A 8 14.01 13.66 -9.77
CA PRO A 8 14.29 15.09 -9.60
C PRO A 8 13.11 15.99 -9.95
N THR A 9 12.25 15.57 -10.88
CA THR A 9 11.05 16.32 -11.26
C THR A 9 9.97 16.24 -10.18
N ILE A 10 9.77 15.07 -9.58
CA ILE A 10 8.86 14.91 -8.46
C ILE A 10 9.33 15.74 -7.26
N GLU A 11 10.63 15.75 -6.97
CA GLU A 11 11.24 16.51 -5.86
C GLU A 11 11.16 18.03 -6.02
N LYS A 12 11.02 18.55 -7.24
CA LYS A 12 10.76 19.99 -7.46
C LYS A 12 9.44 20.45 -6.84
N SER A 13 8.45 19.55 -6.76
CA SER A 13 7.13 19.84 -6.17
C SER A 13 7.09 19.58 -4.66
N GLY A 14 8.18 19.11 -4.06
CA GLY A 14 8.32 18.80 -2.64
C GLY A 14 9.12 17.52 -2.42
N PRO A 15 9.67 17.33 -1.21
CA PRO A 15 10.45 16.13 -0.88
C PRO A 15 9.62 14.85 -1.01
N ILE A 16 10.28 13.71 -1.18
CA ILE A 16 9.60 12.42 -1.07
C ILE A 16 9.18 12.23 0.39
N GLU A 17 7.89 12.03 0.62
CA GLU A 17 7.28 11.88 1.94
C GLU A 17 6.96 10.42 2.25
N ALA A 18 6.63 9.62 1.23
CA ALA A 18 6.18 8.26 1.42
C ALA A 18 6.81 7.26 0.44
N TRP A 19 6.94 6.03 0.94
CA TRP A 19 7.10 4.81 0.16
C TRP A 19 5.80 4.02 0.26
N ILE A 20 5.00 3.99 -0.79
CA ILE A 20 3.71 3.32 -0.80
C ILE A 20 3.88 1.92 -1.37
N ILE A 21 3.55 0.91 -0.59
CA ILE A 21 3.62 -0.49 -1.00
C ILE A 21 2.21 -1.05 -1.09
N ASP A 22 1.92 -1.65 -2.23
CA ASP A 22 0.63 -2.30 -2.46
C ASP A 22 0.77 -3.38 -3.54
N ASP A 23 -0.30 -4.11 -3.80
CA ASP A 23 -0.36 -5.05 -4.91
C ASP A 23 -1.51 -4.75 -5.88
N THR A 24 -1.26 -5.06 -7.15
CA THR A 24 -2.27 -4.93 -8.18
C THR A 24 -2.49 -6.25 -8.89
N SER A 25 -3.73 -6.54 -9.24
CA SER A 25 -4.15 -7.79 -9.87
C SER A 25 -4.54 -7.60 -11.32
N PHE A 26 -4.36 -8.67 -12.12
CA PHE A 26 -4.67 -8.76 -13.54
C PHE A 26 -5.51 -10.00 -13.78
N PRO A 27 -6.81 -9.88 -13.99
CA PRO A 27 -7.67 -11.02 -14.35
C PRO A 27 -7.14 -11.74 -15.59
N LYS A 28 -7.19 -13.06 -15.60
CA LYS A 28 -6.79 -13.91 -16.72
C LYS A 28 -7.77 -15.05 -16.91
N GLN A 29 -8.09 -15.37 -18.15
CA GLN A 29 -8.97 -16.51 -18.47
C GLN A 29 -8.22 -17.85 -18.44
N GLY A 30 -7.00 -17.87 -18.94
CA GLY A 30 -6.23 -19.09 -19.11
C GLY A 30 -5.35 -19.48 -17.90
N LYS A 31 -4.80 -20.71 -17.95
CA LYS A 31 -3.96 -21.28 -16.88
C LYS A 31 -2.45 -21.13 -17.16
N HIS A 32 -2.05 -20.54 -18.27
CA HIS A 32 -0.66 -20.60 -18.76
C HIS A 32 0.16 -19.35 -18.50
N SER A 33 -0.47 -18.22 -18.21
CA SER A 33 0.25 -16.99 -17.87
C SER A 33 1.06 -17.17 -16.57
N VAL A 34 2.30 -16.71 -16.56
CA VAL A 34 3.20 -16.87 -15.41
C VAL A 34 2.58 -16.27 -14.14
N GLY A 35 2.63 -16.99 -13.03
CA GLY A 35 2.07 -16.53 -11.75
C GLY A 35 0.55 -16.55 -11.65
N VAL A 36 -0.18 -16.97 -12.70
CA VAL A 36 -1.64 -17.05 -12.65
C VAL A 36 -2.10 -18.13 -11.67
N HIS A 37 -3.07 -17.76 -10.84
CA HIS A 37 -3.67 -18.66 -9.84
C HIS A 37 -5.07 -18.16 -9.47
N HIS A 38 -5.92 -19.04 -8.96
CA HIS A 38 -7.19 -18.66 -8.34
C HIS A 38 -6.88 -18.06 -6.96
N GLN A 39 -6.94 -16.75 -6.87
CA GLN A 39 -6.57 -15.97 -5.68
C GLN A 39 -7.41 -14.69 -5.61
N TYR A 40 -7.31 -13.94 -4.52
CA TYR A 40 -8.03 -12.67 -4.43
C TYR A 40 -7.56 -11.71 -5.54
N CYS A 41 -8.50 -11.22 -6.30
CA CYS A 41 -8.31 -10.29 -7.40
C CYS A 41 -8.91 -8.94 -6.99
N GLY A 42 -8.07 -8.00 -6.54
CA GLY A 42 -8.51 -6.68 -6.09
C GLY A 42 -9.30 -5.91 -7.16
N GLN A 43 -8.94 -6.08 -8.45
CA GLN A 43 -9.67 -5.45 -9.55
C GLN A 43 -11.13 -5.93 -9.67
N LEU A 44 -11.43 -7.17 -9.24
CA LEU A 44 -12.76 -7.76 -9.29
C LEU A 44 -13.44 -7.82 -7.93
N GLY A 45 -12.73 -7.46 -6.84
CA GLY A 45 -13.23 -7.53 -5.48
C GLY A 45 -13.55 -8.95 -4.98
N LYS A 46 -13.06 -10.01 -5.66
CA LYS A 46 -13.39 -11.41 -5.35
C LYS A 46 -12.23 -12.37 -5.68
N GLN A 47 -12.39 -13.62 -5.26
CA GLN A 47 -11.52 -14.72 -5.70
C GLN A 47 -11.72 -14.95 -7.21
N ALA A 48 -10.63 -14.89 -7.97
CA ALA A 48 -10.64 -15.10 -9.39
C ALA A 48 -9.29 -15.59 -9.92
N ASN A 49 -9.27 -16.11 -11.13
CA ASN A 49 -8.04 -16.47 -11.82
C ASN A 49 -7.31 -15.20 -12.26
N CYS A 50 -6.21 -14.89 -11.59
CA CYS A 50 -5.46 -13.64 -11.85
C CYS A 50 -3.97 -13.79 -11.60
N GLN A 51 -3.20 -12.87 -12.18
CA GLN A 51 -1.84 -12.55 -11.77
C GLN A 51 -1.89 -11.43 -10.74
N VAL A 52 -0.91 -11.38 -9.84
CA VAL A 52 -0.77 -10.29 -8.86
C VAL A 52 0.68 -9.81 -8.85
N ALA A 53 0.89 -8.51 -8.82
CA ALA A 53 2.22 -7.94 -8.69
C ALA A 53 2.28 -6.98 -7.49
N VAL A 54 3.39 -7.03 -6.75
CA VAL A 54 3.68 -6.13 -5.64
C VAL A 54 4.56 -5.00 -6.16
N SER A 55 4.24 -3.76 -5.80
CA SER A 55 5.06 -2.60 -6.13
C SER A 55 5.42 -1.78 -4.91
N LEU A 56 6.48 -0.98 -5.06
CA LEU A 56 6.84 0.12 -4.19
C LEU A 56 6.87 1.38 -5.04
N SER A 57 6.10 2.39 -4.65
CA SER A 57 6.09 3.73 -5.24
C SER A 57 6.72 4.73 -4.30
N VAL A 58 7.52 5.66 -4.82
CA VAL A 58 7.89 6.89 -4.11
C VAL A 58 6.80 7.93 -4.33
N ALA A 59 6.47 8.70 -3.31
CA ALA A 59 5.36 9.66 -3.39
C ALA A 59 5.60 10.91 -2.54
N ASN A 60 5.03 12.01 -3.01
CA ASN A 60 4.69 13.20 -2.23
C ASN A 60 3.25 13.62 -2.55
N HIS A 61 2.78 14.75 -2.03
CA HIS A 61 1.41 15.22 -2.31
C HIS A 61 1.17 15.62 -3.78
N ALA A 62 2.21 15.88 -4.56
CA ALA A 62 2.09 16.28 -5.97
C ALA A 62 2.07 15.07 -6.94
N ALA A 63 2.94 14.08 -6.71
CA ALA A 63 3.12 12.96 -7.63
C ALA A 63 3.54 11.67 -6.90
N SER A 64 3.38 10.54 -7.60
CA SER A 64 3.90 9.24 -7.17
C SER A 64 4.38 8.43 -8.38
N LEU A 65 5.39 7.59 -8.17
CA LEU A 65 5.98 6.75 -9.23
C LEU A 65 6.36 5.38 -8.67
N PRO A 66 5.87 4.28 -9.28
CA PRO A 66 6.39 2.94 -8.99
C PRO A 66 7.88 2.84 -9.36
N VAL A 67 8.73 2.49 -8.40
CA VAL A 67 10.17 2.33 -8.59
C VAL A 67 10.65 0.90 -8.46
N ALA A 68 9.85 0.04 -7.82
CA ALA A 68 10.03 -1.39 -7.79
C ALA A 68 8.71 -2.10 -8.12
N TYR A 69 8.80 -3.18 -8.90
CA TYR A 69 7.64 -3.92 -9.38
C TYR A 69 7.99 -5.39 -9.57
N ARG A 70 7.23 -6.29 -8.95
CA ARG A 70 7.53 -7.72 -9.02
C ARG A 70 6.27 -8.57 -9.05
N LEU A 71 6.19 -9.46 -10.04
CA LEU A 71 5.15 -10.47 -10.11
C LEU A 71 5.24 -11.43 -8.90
N TYR A 72 4.15 -11.58 -8.18
CA TYR A 72 3.98 -12.60 -7.16
C TYR A 72 3.90 -13.98 -7.82
N LEU A 73 4.75 -14.90 -7.38
CA LEU A 73 4.74 -16.28 -7.84
C LEU A 73 4.11 -17.17 -6.77
N PRO A 74 2.85 -17.62 -6.94
CA PRO A 74 2.18 -18.49 -5.98
C PRO A 74 2.97 -19.77 -5.69
N GLU A 75 2.77 -20.36 -4.51
CA GLU A 75 3.52 -21.55 -4.08
C GLU A 75 3.38 -22.73 -5.04
N ALA A 76 2.17 -22.93 -5.61
CA ALA A 76 1.93 -23.94 -6.63
C ALA A 76 2.81 -23.78 -7.86
N TRP A 77 3.09 -22.53 -8.29
CA TRP A 77 4.03 -22.23 -9.35
C TRP A 77 5.47 -22.50 -8.93
N SER A 78 5.80 -22.16 -7.71
CA SER A 78 7.16 -22.33 -7.17
C SER A 78 7.61 -23.79 -7.16
N LYS A 79 6.70 -24.71 -6.90
CA LYS A 79 6.92 -26.16 -6.83
C LYS A 79 6.93 -26.84 -8.21
N ASP A 80 6.30 -26.26 -9.23
CA ASP A 80 6.18 -26.84 -10.58
C ASP A 80 7.37 -26.45 -11.47
N ARG A 81 8.39 -27.30 -11.50
CA ARG A 81 9.62 -27.09 -12.30
C ARG A 81 9.35 -26.99 -13.80
N ALA A 82 8.44 -27.82 -14.34
CA ALA A 82 8.14 -27.85 -15.76
C ALA A 82 7.44 -26.55 -16.19
N ARG A 83 6.44 -26.12 -15.43
CA ARG A 83 5.70 -24.89 -15.66
C ARG A 83 6.60 -23.66 -15.55
N ARG A 84 7.49 -23.61 -14.55
CA ARG A 84 8.51 -22.55 -14.42
C ARG A 84 9.44 -22.46 -15.60
N LYS A 85 9.98 -23.62 -16.07
CA LYS A 85 10.86 -23.68 -17.23
C LYS A 85 10.15 -23.14 -18.47
N LYS A 86 8.91 -23.59 -18.71
CA LYS A 86 8.11 -23.15 -19.86
C LYS A 86 7.82 -21.65 -19.85
N ALA A 87 7.60 -21.07 -18.68
CA ALA A 87 7.35 -19.63 -18.52
C ALA A 87 8.64 -18.79 -18.40
N GLY A 88 9.82 -19.39 -18.45
CA GLY A 88 11.12 -18.71 -18.33
C GLY A 88 11.33 -18.06 -16.96
N VAL A 89 10.81 -18.67 -15.87
CA VAL A 89 11.03 -18.15 -14.51
C VAL A 89 12.48 -18.41 -14.09
N PRO A 90 13.25 -17.38 -13.73
CA PRO A 90 14.65 -17.55 -13.32
C PRO A 90 14.80 -18.51 -12.12
N LYS A 91 15.90 -19.29 -12.10
CA LYS A 91 16.12 -20.32 -11.05
C LYS A 91 16.18 -19.73 -9.64
N GLN A 92 16.71 -18.53 -9.49
CA GLN A 92 16.83 -17.80 -8.21
C GLN A 92 15.49 -17.31 -7.65
N ILE A 93 14.45 -17.20 -8.47
CA ILE A 93 13.13 -16.79 -8.00
C ILE A 93 12.51 -17.96 -7.24
N LYS A 94 12.38 -17.81 -5.93
CA LYS A 94 11.72 -18.76 -5.03
C LYS A 94 10.37 -18.22 -4.58
N PHE A 95 9.55 -19.06 -3.99
CA PHE A 95 8.32 -18.62 -3.34
C PHE A 95 8.63 -17.61 -2.22
N LYS A 96 7.88 -16.54 -2.22
CA LYS A 96 7.85 -15.53 -1.16
C LYS A 96 6.44 -15.02 -1.02
N THR A 97 6.02 -14.79 0.22
CA THR A 97 4.74 -14.13 0.47
C THR A 97 4.80 -12.67 -0.01
N LYS A 98 3.65 -12.03 -0.23
CA LYS A 98 3.61 -10.62 -0.63
C LYS A 98 4.32 -9.71 0.39
N PRO A 99 4.13 -9.85 1.72
CA PRO A 99 4.91 -9.10 2.71
C PRO A 99 6.43 -9.32 2.61
N GLN A 100 6.89 -10.53 2.30
CA GLN A 100 8.32 -10.78 2.08
C GLN A 100 8.85 -10.08 0.83
N ILE A 101 8.06 -10.03 -0.24
CA ILE A 101 8.41 -9.28 -1.45
C ILE A 101 8.47 -7.78 -1.14
N ALA A 102 7.50 -7.26 -0.40
CA ALA A 102 7.47 -5.88 0.06
C ALA A 102 8.73 -5.51 0.85
N LEU A 103 9.12 -6.33 1.83
CA LEU A 103 10.33 -6.11 2.62
C LEU A 103 11.61 -6.11 1.78
N GLU A 104 11.69 -6.99 0.77
CA GLU A 104 12.82 -6.99 -0.18
C GLU A 104 12.88 -5.72 -1.02
N GLN A 105 11.72 -5.22 -1.46
CA GLN A 105 11.66 -3.96 -2.21
C GLN A 105 12.06 -2.77 -1.33
N ILE A 106 11.64 -2.74 -0.06
CA ILE A 106 12.05 -1.71 0.91
C ILE A 106 13.57 -1.77 1.15
N ARG A 107 14.12 -2.97 1.38
CA ARG A 107 15.57 -3.15 1.56
C ARG A 107 16.34 -2.65 0.34
N TRP A 108 15.92 -3.06 -0.84
CA TRP A 108 16.49 -2.59 -2.09
C TRP A 108 16.38 -1.06 -2.23
N ALA A 109 15.27 -0.44 -1.84
CA ALA A 109 15.10 1.01 -1.87
C ALA A 109 16.12 1.72 -0.96
N CYS A 110 16.35 1.18 0.25
CA CYS A 110 17.37 1.65 1.17
C CYS A 110 18.79 1.54 0.57
N GLU A 111 19.13 0.37 0.06
CA GLU A 111 20.45 0.06 -0.54
C GLU A 111 20.70 0.87 -1.82
N SER A 112 19.65 1.21 -2.55
CA SER A 112 19.72 2.01 -3.78
C SER A 112 19.80 3.51 -3.54
N GLY A 113 19.84 3.97 -2.28
CA GLY A 113 19.92 5.39 -1.93
C GLY A 113 18.70 6.20 -2.36
N LEU A 114 17.51 5.59 -2.40
CA LEU A 114 16.28 6.35 -2.65
C LEU A 114 16.02 7.33 -1.49
N PRO A 115 15.49 8.54 -1.77
CA PRO A 115 15.05 9.44 -0.73
C PRO A 115 14.13 8.75 0.25
N ARG A 116 14.42 8.89 1.55
CA ARG A 116 13.65 8.22 2.61
C ARG A 116 12.25 8.80 2.70
N GLY A 117 11.28 7.91 2.87
CA GLY A 117 9.88 8.24 3.11
C GLY A 117 9.27 7.32 4.15
N VAL A 118 8.08 7.66 4.62
CA VAL A 118 7.30 6.82 5.52
C VAL A 118 6.70 5.67 4.72
N ALA A 119 6.90 4.42 5.15
CA ALA A 119 6.30 3.27 4.49
C ALA A 119 4.79 3.21 4.77
N LEU A 120 3.99 3.28 3.72
CA LEU A 120 2.53 3.24 3.78
C LEU A 120 2.02 1.94 3.15
N MET A 121 1.13 1.24 3.85
CA MET A 121 0.56 -0.04 3.41
C MET A 121 -0.86 -0.20 3.92
N ASP A 122 -1.60 -1.09 3.27
CA ASP A 122 -2.92 -1.50 3.75
C ASP A 122 -2.84 -2.54 4.88
N ALA A 123 -4.01 -2.99 5.37
CA ALA A 123 -4.10 -3.95 6.45
C ALA A 123 -3.67 -5.38 6.06
N ALA A 124 -3.62 -5.71 4.78
CA ALA A 124 -3.11 -7.01 4.33
C ALA A 124 -1.62 -7.16 4.61
N TYR A 125 -0.87 -6.06 4.46
CA TYR A 125 0.55 -5.97 4.77
C TYR A 125 0.79 -5.61 6.24
N GLY A 126 0.10 -4.60 6.75
CA GLY A 126 0.35 -4.05 8.09
C GLY A 126 0.07 -5.02 9.24
N ARG A 127 -0.74 -6.06 9.04
CA ARG A 127 -0.93 -7.14 10.02
C ARG A 127 0.28 -8.06 10.15
N ASP A 128 1.20 -8.07 9.18
CA ASP A 128 2.39 -8.94 9.22
C ASP A 128 3.45 -8.35 10.16
N ALA A 129 3.64 -9.01 11.31
CA ALA A 129 4.57 -8.58 12.34
C ALA A 129 6.03 -8.62 11.89
N ARG A 130 6.39 -9.59 11.01
CA ARG A 130 7.76 -9.73 10.50
C ARG A 130 8.11 -8.60 9.54
N LEU A 131 7.13 -8.18 8.74
CA LEU A 131 7.30 -7.02 7.87
C LEU A 131 7.53 -5.75 8.68
N ARG A 132 6.72 -5.49 9.73
CA ARG A 132 6.91 -4.33 10.59
C ARG A 132 8.26 -4.36 11.32
N ALA A 133 8.65 -5.52 11.88
CA ALA A 133 9.96 -5.68 12.51
C ALA A 133 11.11 -5.42 11.52
N GLY A 134 11.02 -5.96 10.29
CA GLY A 134 12.02 -5.74 9.26
C GLY A 134 12.14 -4.28 8.81
N MET A 135 11.04 -3.51 8.81
CA MET A 135 11.08 -2.06 8.55
C MET A 135 11.78 -1.32 9.69
N THR A 136 11.50 -1.70 10.94
CA THR A 136 12.17 -1.12 12.11
C THR A 136 13.68 -1.43 12.11
N GLU A 137 14.08 -2.65 11.74
CA GLU A 137 15.50 -3.03 11.57
C GLU A 137 16.22 -2.22 10.48
N LEU A 138 15.49 -1.79 9.45
CA LEU A 138 16.01 -0.95 8.36
C LEU A 138 15.93 0.55 8.66
N ASP A 139 15.48 0.92 9.85
CA ASP A 139 15.23 2.31 10.24
C ASP A 139 14.29 3.03 9.24
N VAL A 140 13.23 2.35 8.82
CA VAL A 140 12.20 2.88 7.94
C VAL A 140 10.93 3.13 8.76
N PRO A 141 10.56 4.39 9.01
CA PRO A 141 9.31 4.69 9.69
C PRO A 141 8.12 4.24 8.84
N TYR A 142 7.02 3.92 9.51
CA TYR A 142 5.81 3.48 8.82
C TYR A 142 4.52 4.05 9.41
N ALA A 143 3.49 4.07 8.58
CA ALA A 143 2.09 4.20 8.96
C ALA A 143 1.28 3.18 8.15
N VAL A 144 0.97 2.04 8.77
CA VAL A 144 0.40 0.88 8.09
C VAL A 144 -1.00 0.57 8.60
N GLY A 145 -1.93 0.33 7.68
CA GLY A 145 -3.26 -0.15 8.03
C GLY A 145 -3.19 -1.47 8.81
N ILE A 146 -4.10 -1.68 9.74
CA ILE A 146 -4.23 -2.94 10.48
C ILE A 146 -5.69 -3.37 10.59
N VAL A 147 -5.89 -4.65 10.88
CA VAL A 147 -7.22 -5.18 11.20
C VAL A 147 -7.60 -4.84 12.65
N PRO A 148 -8.90 -4.65 12.96
CA PRO A 148 -9.36 -4.26 14.29
C PRO A 148 -9.06 -5.29 15.39
N THR A 149 -8.71 -6.52 15.00
CA THR A 149 -8.43 -7.65 15.92
C THR A 149 -6.98 -7.75 16.37
N ILE A 150 -6.07 -6.89 15.87
CA ILE A 150 -4.68 -6.87 16.35
C ILE A 150 -4.67 -6.64 17.86
N LEU A 151 -3.92 -7.49 18.56
CA LEU A 151 -3.80 -7.43 20.01
C LEU A 151 -2.68 -6.47 20.43
N MET A 152 -2.95 -5.71 21.48
CA MET A 152 -2.02 -4.75 22.06
C MET A 152 -2.29 -4.56 23.56
N TRP A 153 -1.32 -4.06 24.28
CA TRP A 153 -1.56 -3.63 25.66
C TRP A 153 -2.38 -2.34 25.66
N ALA A 154 -3.31 -2.25 26.58
CA ALA A 154 -4.11 -1.04 26.78
C ALA A 154 -3.20 0.19 26.99
N PRO A 155 -3.63 1.40 26.61
CA PRO A 155 -2.88 2.63 26.82
C PRO A 155 -2.42 2.78 28.28
N GLY A 156 -1.14 3.13 28.48
CA GLY A 156 -0.54 3.24 29.82
C GLY A 156 -0.19 1.92 30.47
N SER A 157 -0.57 0.78 29.89
CA SER A 157 -0.16 -0.55 30.31
C SER A 157 0.94 -1.10 29.40
N GLY A 158 1.59 -2.13 29.86
CA GLY A 158 2.64 -2.80 29.08
C GLY A 158 2.99 -4.14 29.72
N PRO A 159 3.88 -4.89 29.09
CA PRO A 159 4.33 -6.13 29.68
C PRO A 159 4.98 -5.84 31.04
N ARG A 160 4.71 -6.70 31.97
CA ARG A 160 5.25 -6.59 33.32
C ARG A 160 6.75 -6.85 33.32
N ARG A 161 7.51 -6.00 34.02
CA ARG A 161 8.90 -6.32 34.34
C ARG A 161 8.97 -7.60 35.16
N MET A 162 9.90 -8.50 34.82
CA MET A 162 10.09 -9.78 35.52
C MET A 162 10.53 -9.63 37.00
N ASP A 163 10.89 -8.43 37.39
CA ASP A 163 11.40 -8.08 38.73
C ASP A 163 10.32 -7.80 39.80
N LYS A 164 9.02 -7.84 39.42
CA LYS A 164 7.94 -7.68 40.40
C LYS A 164 7.56 -9.01 41.04
N PRO A 165 7.43 -9.06 42.39
CA PRO A 165 7.05 -10.28 43.11
C PRO A 165 5.64 -10.77 42.68
N MET A 166 5.43 -12.11 42.79
CA MET A 166 4.11 -12.69 42.63
C MET A 166 3.16 -12.15 43.72
N ASN A 167 1.87 -11.97 43.38
CA ASN A 167 0.86 -11.68 44.37
C ASN A 167 0.62 -12.89 45.29
N ASN A 168 -0.06 -12.67 46.43
CA ASN A 168 -0.32 -13.71 47.46
C ASN A 168 -1.11 -14.93 46.94
N THR A 169 -1.65 -14.89 45.73
CA THR A 169 -2.39 -16.00 45.11
C THR A 169 -1.56 -16.83 44.12
N GLY A 170 -0.26 -16.55 44.00
CA GLY A 170 0.65 -17.26 43.09
C GLY A 170 0.38 -17.02 41.61
N ARG A 171 -0.61 -16.17 41.29
CA ARG A 171 -0.90 -15.72 39.91
C ARG A 171 -0.23 -14.38 39.65
N ARG A 172 0.44 -14.26 38.54
CA ARG A 172 0.86 -12.97 38.02
C ARG A 172 -0.34 -12.34 37.32
N ASP A 173 -0.79 -11.17 37.79
CA ASP A 173 -1.71 -10.34 37.04
C ASP A 173 -1.01 -9.85 35.78
N GLU A 174 -1.06 -10.63 34.72
CA GLU A 174 -0.57 -10.18 33.41
C GLU A 174 -1.52 -9.12 32.86
N PRO A 175 -0.98 -7.96 32.42
CA PRO A 175 -1.82 -6.96 31.79
C PRO A 175 -2.49 -7.59 30.55
N GLU A 176 -3.81 -7.47 30.51
CA GLU A 176 -4.62 -8.08 29.46
C GLU A 176 -4.30 -7.45 28.10
N LEU A 177 -4.03 -8.31 27.10
CA LEU A 177 -3.98 -7.89 25.71
C LEU A 177 -5.40 -7.64 25.21
N VAL A 178 -5.62 -6.47 24.67
CA VAL A 178 -6.92 -6.07 24.11
C VAL A 178 -6.80 -5.81 22.61
N SER A 179 -7.88 -5.98 21.87
CA SER A 179 -7.88 -5.67 20.44
C SER A 179 -7.83 -4.17 20.18
N ALA A 180 -7.31 -3.76 19.02
CA ALA A 180 -7.33 -2.36 18.58
C ALA A 180 -8.75 -1.77 18.64
N LYS A 181 -9.78 -2.56 18.28
CA LYS A 181 -11.19 -2.18 18.41
C LYS A 181 -11.58 -1.89 19.87
N LYS A 182 -11.20 -2.77 20.82
CA LYS A 182 -11.50 -2.56 22.24
C LYS A 182 -10.82 -1.29 22.78
N VAL A 183 -9.57 -1.02 22.36
CA VAL A 183 -8.90 0.24 22.66
C VAL A 183 -9.68 1.43 22.13
N ALA A 184 -10.07 1.40 20.86
CA ALA A 184 -10.79 2.49 20.22
C ALA A 184 -12.13 2.82 20.89
N LEU A 185 -12.92 1.79 21.23
CA LEU A 185 -14.21 1.93 21.90
C LEU A 185 -14.08 2.44 23.36
N GLY A 186 -12.92 2.22 24.00
CA GLY A 186 -12.62 2.74 25.34
C GLY A 186 -12.10 4.16 25.37
N LEU A 187 -11.85 4.81 24.22
CA LEU A 187 -11.34 6.18 24.19
C LEU A 187 -12.44 7.21 24.57
N PRO A 188 -12.11 8.21 25.40
CA PRO A 188 -13.05 9.27 25.75
C PRO A 188 -13.36 10.15 24.53
N LYS A 189 -14.53 10.79 24.52
CA LYS A 189 -14.97 11.65 23.40
C LYS A 189 -13.96 12.74 23.05
N GLN A 190 -13.26 13.28 24.03
CA GLN A 190 -12.22 14.33 23.86
C GLN A 190 -10.98 13.85 23.11
N ALA A 191 -10.74 12.54 23.00
CA ALA A 191 -9.65 11.97 22.21
C ALA A 191 -9.89 12.08 20.70
N TRP A 192 -11.13 12.27 20.30
CA TRP A 192 -11.55 12.33 18.91
C TRP A 192 -11.55 13.76 18.40
N ARG A 193 -10.92 13.94 17.21
CA ARG A 193 -10.84 15.23 16.51
C ARG A 193 -11.25 15.07 15.07
N THR A 194 -11.98 16.04 14.55
CA THR A 194 -12.24 16.14 13.10
C THR A 194 -10.99 16.65 12.42
N VAL A 195 -10.53 15.94 11.41
CA VAL A 195 -9.40 16.32 10.56
C VAL A 195 -9.88 16.32 9.12
N THR A 196 -9.48 17.36 8.41
CA THR A 196 -9.76 17.53 6.98
C THR A 196 -8.48 17.31 6.19
N TRP A 197 -8.57 16.58 5.10
CA TRP A 197 -7.44 16.34 4.18
C TRP A 197 -7.91 16.41 2.73
N ARG A 198 -6.97 16.37 1.78
CA ARG A 198 -7.27 16.31 0.35
C ARG A 198 -6.68 15.07 -0.30
N GLU A 199 -7.42 14.53 -1.26
CA GLU A 199 -6.97 13.48 -2.16
C GLU A 199 -6.99 14.01 -3.60
N GLY A 200 -5.81 14.44 -4.09
CA GLY A 200 -5.69 15.05 -5.41
C GLY A 200 -6.31 16.46 -5.48
N SER A 201 -6.98 16.74 -6.60
CA SER A 201 -7.68 18.02 -6.87
C SER A 201 -9.15 18.01 -6.44
N ALA A 202 -9.62 16.90 -5.85
CA ALA A 202 -10.98 16.75 -5.37
C ALA A 202 -11.28 17.67 -4.18
N ASP A 203 -12.55 17.70 -3.77
CA ASP A 203 -12.99 18.42 -2.59
C ASP A 203 -12.30 17.93 -1.32
N GLN A 204 -12.31 18.78 -0.31
CA GLN A 204 -11.80 18.43 1.00
C GLN A 204 -12.61 17.29 1.60
N LEU A 205 -11.92 16.25 2.02
CA LEU A 205 -12.50 15.14 2.78
C LEU A 205 -12.32 15.40 4.27
N SER A 206 -13.27 14.97 5.08
CA SER A 206 -13.27 15.14 6.52
C SER A 206 -13.74 13.88 7.22
N SER A 207 -13.11 13.54 8.34
CA SER A 207 -13.54 12.43 9.20
C SER A 207 -13.06 12.67 10.63
N ARG A 208 -13.58 11.89 11.57
CA ARG A 208 -13.12 11.94 12.97
C ARG A 208 -12.01 10.92 13.17
N PHE A 209 -10.95 11.36 13.84
CA PHE A 209 -9.80 10.52 14.18
C PHE A 209 -9.50 10.60 15.67
N ALA A 210 -8.95 9.51 16.20
CA ALA A 210 -8.29 9.47 17.50
C ALA A 210 -6.91 8.87 17.35
N ARG A 211 -5.97 9.24 18.24
CA ARG A 211 -4.65 8.59 18.30
C ARG A 211 -4.27 8.31 19.75
N VAL A 212 -3.58 7.22 19.96
CA VAL A 212 -3.08 6.81 21.28
C VAL A 212 -1.80 6.00 21.15
N ARG A 213 -0.91 6.11 22.15
CA ARG A 213 0.32 5.30 22.19
C ARG A 213 0.00 3.92 22.73
N VAL A 214 0.39 2.89 21.98
CA VAL A 214 0.15 1.48 22.32
C VAL A 214 1.43 0.67 22.14
N ARG A 215 1.51 -0.50 22.77
CA ARG A 215 2.50 -1.52 22.45
C ARG A 215 1.78 -2.73 21.86
N VAL A 216 2.19 -3.14 20.67
CA VAL A 216 1.57 -4.28 20.00
C VAL A 216 2.01 -5.57 20.67
N GLY A 217 1.05 -6.41 21.04
CA GLY A 217 1.32 -7.71 21.64
C GLY A 217 1.72 -8.73 20.57
N TYR A 218 2.89 -9.34 20.75
CA TYR A 218 3.29 -10.52 19.98
C TYR A 218 3.34 -11.72 20.90
N ASN A 219 2.79 -12.86 20.48
CA ASN A 219 2.95 -14.10 21.21
C ASN A 219 4.44 -14.39 21.47
N LYS A 220 4.87 -14.40 22.74
CA LYS A 220 6.18 -14.84 23.25
C LYS A 220 7.42 -13.99 22.90
N LEU A 221 7.31 -12.80 22.30
CA LEU A 221 8.46 -11.93 22.15
C LEU A 221 8.60 -11.01 23.37
N ILE A 222 9.85 -10.85 23.80
CA ILE A 222 10.25 -10.13 25.00
C ILE A 222 9.72 -8.69 24.94
N PRO A 223 8.81 -8.37 25.84
CA PRO A 223 8.07 -7.10 25.83
C PRO A 223 8.94 -5.86 26.02
N GLU A 224 10.13 -6.01 26.60
CA GLU A 224 11.04 -4.92 26.96
C GLU A 224 11.64 -4.21 25.75
N LYS A 225 11.63 -4.87 24.59
CA LYS A 225 12.14 -4.30 23.32
C LYS A 225 11.08 -3.65 22.44
N LEU A 226 9.81 -3.68 22.84
CA LEU A 226 8.73 -3.12 22.02
C LEU A 226 8.58 -1.63 22.32
N SER A 227 9.05 -0.80 21.40
CA SER A 227 8.78 0.64 21.42
C SER A 227 7.30 0.91 21.28
N PRO A 228 6.74 1.90 21.99
CA PRO A 228 5.36 2.32 21.77
C PRO A 228 5.17 2.83 20.33
N GLU A 229 4.06 2.47 19.71
CA GLU A 229 3.62 2.93 18.40
C GLU A 229 2.38 3.81 18.53
N TRP A 230 2.11 4.65 17.56
CA TRP A 230 0.82 5.30 17.43
C TRP A 230 -0.22 4.31 16.89
N LEU A 231 -1.31 4.14 17.60
CA LEU A 231 -2.55 3.62 17.04
C LEU A 231 -3.37 4.83 16.59
N LEU A 232 -3.48 5.02 15.28
CA LEU A 232 -4.39 5.99 14.68
C LEU A 232 -5.69 5.27 14.30
N ILE A 233 -6.82 5.91 14.59
CA ILE A 233 -8.15 5.32 14.45
C ILE A 233 -9.05 6.31 13.71
N GLU A 234 -9.78 5.85 12.70
CA GLU A 234 -10.79 6.62 11.99
C GLU A 234 -12.19 6.11 12.37
N GLY A 235 -13.02 7.00 12.84
CA GLY A 235 -14.44 6.73 13.15
C GLY A 235 -15.30 7.84 12.57
N PRO A 236 -15.78 7.67 11.31
CA PRO A 236 -16.61 8.66 10.66
C PRO A 236 -17.83 9.01 11.52
N GLU A 237 -18.32 10.23 11.37
CA GLU A 237 -19.53 10.66 12.04
C GLU A 237 -20.75 9.86 11.55
N GLY A 238 -21.61 9.44 12.47
CA GLY A 238 -22.75 8.57 12.14
C GLY A 238 -22.47 7.08 12.14
N GLU A 239 -21.20 6.65 12.11
CA GLU A 239 -20.84 5.25 12.24
C GLU A 239 -20.82 4.81 13.72
N ALA A 240 -21.42 3.64 14.00
CA ALA A 240 -21.49 3.09 15.37
C ALA A 240 -20.10 2.68 15.89
N GLU A 241 -19.19 2.32 15.00
CA GLU A 241 -17.86 1.80 15.31
C GLU A 241 -16.81 2.41 14.40
N PRO A 242 -15.54 2.49 14.88
CA PRO A 242 -14.43 2.91 14.04
C PRO A 242 -14.23 1.98 12.85
N THR A 243 -13.92 2.55 11.70
CA THR A 243 -13.86 1.83 10.41
C THR A 243 -12.45 1.46 9.98
N LYS A 244 -11.44 2.28 10.33
CA LYS A 244 -10.04 2.05 9.92
C LYS A 244 -9.08 2.28 11.08
N TYR A 245 -7.99 1.52 11.05
CA TYR A 245 -6.96 1.51 12.08
C TYR A 245 -5.58 1.47 11.42
N TRP A 246 -4.62 2.22 11.98
CA TRP A 246 -3.22 2.21 11.54
C TRP A 246 -2.29 2.09 12.74
N LEU A 247 -1.17 1.42 12.55
CA LEU A 247 -0.01 1.49 13.43
C LEU A 247 1.06 2.37 12.80
N SER A 248 1.71 3.21 13.60
CA SER A 248 2.77 4.08 13.10
C SER A 248 3.91 4.22 14.11
N THR A 249 5.14 4.14 13.58
CA THR A 249 6.38 4.38 14.31
C THR A 249 6.86 5.82 14.24
N LEU A 250 6.05 6.72 13.68
CA LEU A 250 6.37 8.14 13.66
C LEU A 250 6.65 8.67 15.08
N PRO A 251 7.55 9.67 15.24
CA PRO A 251 7.98 10.16 16.53
C PRO A 251 6.81 10.73 17.36
N GLU A 252 7.02 10.86 18.66
CA GLU A 252 5.97 11.32 19.58
C GLU A 252 5.51 12.76 19.31
N ASN A 253 6.41 13.58 18.79
CA ASN A 253 6.14 14.99 18.45
C ASN A 253 5.47 15.18 17.09
N VAL A 254 5.19 14.11 16.31
CA VAL A 254 4.42 14.25 15.07
C VAL A 254 3.08 14.92 15.36
N SER A 255 2.71 15.91 14.56
CA SER A 255 1.42 16.55 14.76
C SER A 255 0.27 15.58 14.44
N PHE A 256 -0.91 15.84 15.00
CA PHE A 256 -2.08 14.99 14.72
C PHE A 256 -2.45 15.00 13.24
N THR A 257 -2.45 16.18 12.64
CA THR A 257 -2.77 16.39 11.23
C THR A 257 -1.76 15.71 10.31
N GLN A 258 -0.46 15.85 10.59
CA GLN A 258 0.59 15.17 9.80
C GLN A 258 0.45 13.65 9.83
N LEU A 259 0.11 13.06 10.99
CA LEU A 259 -0.09 11.61 11.09
C LEU A 259 -1.28 11.15 10.24
N VAL A 260 -2.39 11.89 10.27
CA VAL A 260 -3.56 11.59 9.43
C VAL A 260 -3.23 11.76 7.95
N ASP A 261 -2.61 12.86 7.60
CA ASP A 261 -2.27 13.21 6.22
C ASP A 261 -1.36 12.15 5.58
N LEU A 262 -0.30 11.74 6.27
CA LEU A 262 0.57 10.64 5.83
C LEU A 262 -0.19 9.31 5.72
N ALA A 263 -1.02 8.95 6.70
CA ALA A 263 -1.78 7.70 6.64
C ALA A 263 -2.76 7.69 5.44
N LYS A 264 -3.30 8.86 5.11
CA LYS A 264 -4.20 9.04 3.97
C LYS A 264 -3.48 9.11 2.62
N LEU A 265 -2.22 9.53 2.56
CA LEU A 265 -1.45 9.65 1.32
C LEU A 265 -1.36 8.34 0.52
N ARG A 266 -1.63 7.18 1.15
CA ARG A 266 -1.68 5.88 0.47
C ARG A 266 -2.65 5.83 -0.73
N TRP A 267 -3.70 6.67 -0.76
CA TRP A 267 -4.66 6.71 -1.87
C TRP A 267 -3.99 6.88 -3.24
N ARG A 268 -2.81 7.51 -3.29
CA ARG A 268 -2.09 7.76 -4.53
C ARG A 268 -1.79 6.51 -5.32
N ILE A 269 -1.47 5.39 -4.66
CA ILE A 269 -1.15 4.15 -5.38
C ILE A 269 -2.37 3.57 -6.10
N GLU A 270 -3.57 3.83 -5.59
CA GLU A 270 -4.81 3.40 -6.25
C GLU A 270 -4.99 4.18 -7.56
N ARG A 271 -4.69 5.48 -7.55
CA ARG A 271 -4.66 6.31 -8.74
C ARG A 271 -3.56 5.90 -9.71
N ASP A 272 -2.34 5.66 -9.22
CA ASP A 272 -1.23 5.15 -10.05
C ASP A 272 -1.65 3.88 -10.79
N TYR A 273 -2.28 2.93 -10.11
CA TYR A 273 -2.73 1.70 -10.75
C TYR A 273 -3.86 1.93 -11.75
N GLN A 274 -4.75 2.85 -11.49
CA GLN A 274 -5.80 3.23 -12.41
C GLN A 274 -5.19 3.80 -13.69
N GLU A 275 -4.34 4.81 -13.58
CA GLU A 275 -3.69 5.46 -14.73
C GLU A 275 -2.78 4.49 -15.49
N LEU A 276 -1.94 3.70 -14.78
CA LEU A 276 -1.09 2.68 -15.39
C LEU A 276 -1.89 1.64 -16.20
N LYS A 277 -3.07 1.23 -15.72
CA LYS A 277 -3.89 0.23 -16.40
C LYS A 277 -4.71 0.82 -17.54
N GLN A 278 -5.31 1.99 -17.33
CA GLN A 278 -6.25 2.59 -18.28
C GLN A 278 -5.53 3.39 -19.36
N GLU A 279 -4.53 4.20 -18.98
CA GLU A 279 -3.90 5.13 -19.91
C GLU A 279 -2.66 4.53 -20.60
N VAL A 280 -1.81 3.81 -19.85
CA VAL A 280 -0.56 3.27 -20.42
C VAL A 280 -0.56 1.75 -20.63
N GLY A 281 -1.69 1.11 -20.42
CA GLY A 281 -1.93 -0.27 -20.84
C GLY A 281 -1.27 -1.37 -20.00
N LEU A 282 -0.92 -1.10 -18.74
CA LEU A 282 -0.34 -2.10 -17.84
C LEU A 282 -1.19 -3.38 -17.74
N GLY A 283 -2.50 -3.25 -17.87
CA GLY A 283 -3.47 -4.36 -17.85
C GLY A 283 -3.49 -5.21 -19.13
N HIS A 284 -2.92 -4.76 -20.24
CA HIS A 284 -3.06 -5.35 -21.57
C HIS A 284 -2.03 -6.42 -21.93
N TYR A 285 -1.22 -6.86 -20.97
CA TYR A 285 -0.22 -7.90 -21.21
C TYR A 285 -0.87 -9.27 -21.46
N GLU A 286 -0.80 -9.78 -22.67
CA GLU A 286 -1.34 -11.08 -23.08
C GLU A 286 -0.26 -12.20 -23.12
N GLY A 287 1.00 -11.86 -22.92
CA GLY A 287 2.09 -12.81 -22.89
C GLY A 287 2.04 -13.79 -21.71
N ARG A 288 2.79 -14.88 -21.81
CA ARG A 288 2.82 -15.98 -20.82
C ARG A 288 4.10 -16.08 -20.01
N GLY A 289 5.16 -15.36 -20.42
CA GLY A 289 6.50 -15.52 -19.90
C GLY A 289 6.84 -14.51 -18.78
N TRP A 290 7.74 -14.92 -17.88
CA TRP A 290 8.26 -14.09 -16.78
C TRP A 290 8.93 -12.81 -17.28
N ARG A 291 9.86 -12.94 -18.24
CA ARG A 291 10.59 -11.79 -18.79
C ARG A 291 9.66 -10.80 -19.46
N GLY A 292 8.71 -11.30 -20.28
CA GLY A 292 7.77 -10.46 -21.00
C GLY A 292 6.87 -9.66 -20.05
N PHE A 293 6.39 -10.27 -18.95
CA PHE A 293 5.60 -9.58 -17.94
C PHE A 293 6.35 -8.38 -17.34
N HIS A 294 7.60 -8.61 -16.89
CA HIS A 294 8.38 -7.53 -16.26
C HIS A 294 8.85 -6.48 -17.29
N HIS A 295 9.13 -6.90 -18.53
CA HIS A 295 9.48 -5.96 -19.60
C HIS A 295 8.31 -5.03 -19.92
N HIS A 296 7.11 -5.59 -20.12
CA HIS A 296 5.90 -4.83 -20.35
C HIS A 296 5.62 -3.84 -19.19
N ALA A 297 5.66 -4.33 -17.96
CA ALA A 297 5.46 -3.47 -16.79
C ALA A 297 6.50 -2.34 -16.70
N THR A 298 7.77 -2.63 -17.02
CA THR A 298 8.83 -1.62 -17.04
C THR A 298 8.57 -0.53 -18.08
N LEU A 299 8.09 -0.89 -19.28
CA LEU A 299 7.74 0.07 -20.32
C LEU A 299 6.54 0.95 -19.91
N CYS A 300 5.50 0.34 -19.34
CA CYS A 300 4.35 1.10 -18.82
C CYS A 300 4.76 2.07 -17.72
N ILE A 301 5.58 1.62 -16.76
CA ILE A 301 6.10 2.49 -15.68
C ILE A 301 6.99 3.61 -16.25
N ALA A 302 7.78 3.31 -17.30
CA ALA A 302 8.61 4.33 -17.95
C ALA A 302 7.75 5.40 -18.66
N ALA A 303 6.73 4.97 -19.39
CA ALA A 303 5.77 5.87 -20.02
C ALA A 303 5.02 6.72 -18.99
N TYR A 304 4.58 6.09 -17.91
CA TYR A 304 3.93 6.79 -16.80
C TYR A 304 4.85 7.84 -16.16
N GLY A 305 6.10 7.47 -15.90
CA GLY A 305 7.11 8.41 -15.38
C GLY A 305 7.35 9.58 -16.31
N PHE A 306 7.36 9.34 -17.63
CA PHE A 306 7.45 10.44 -18.62
C PHE A 306 6.24 11.38 -18.51
N LEU A 307 5.03 10.85 -18.42
CA LEU A 307 3.82 11.68 -18.27
C LEU A 307 3.86 12.53 -16.99
N ILE A 308 4.32 11.96 -15.88
CA ILE A 308 4.52 12.72 -14.62
C ILE A 308 5.52 13.86 -14.83
N ALA A 309 6.63 13.59 -15.51
CA ALA A 309 7.65 14.60 -15.77
C ALA A 309 7.13 15.73 -16.67
N GLU A 310 6.36 15.40 -17.70
CA GLU A 310 5.74 16.40 -18.59
C GLU A 310 4.69 17.23 -17.86
N GLN A 311 3.82 16.61 -17.07
CA GLN A 311 2.81 17.31 -16.28
C GLN A 311 3.43 18.31 -15.28
N ALA A 312 4.58 18.00 -14.73
CA ALA A 312 5.27 18.89 -13.80
C ALA A 312 5.96 20.09 -14.50
N THR A 313 6.17 20.00 -15.82
CA THR A 313 6.78 21.09 -16.62
C THR A 313 5.74 21.96 -17.33
N ILE A 314 4.54 21.45 -17.56
CA ILE A 314 3.45 22.20 -18.17
C ILE A 314 2.75 23.00 -17.08
N PRO A 315 2.73 24.33 -17.14
CA PRO A 315 1.97 25.13 -16.18
C PRO A 315 0.49 24.71 -16.22
N PRO A 316 -0.21 24.70 -15.06
CA PRO A 316 -1.64 24.41 -15.05
C PRO A 316 -2.33 25.37 -16.04
N SER A 317 -2.98 24.78 -17.04
CA SER A 317 -3.81 25.55 -17.97
C SER A 317 -4.81 26.33 -17.12
N GLY A 318 -4.85 27.65 -17.27
CA GLY A 318 -5.85 28.50 -16.62
C GLY A 318 -7.24 27.94 -16.85
N PRO A 319 -8.27 28.41 -16.13
CA PRO A 319 -9.62 27.86 -16.23
C PRO A 319 -9.97 27.69 -17.70
N ARG A 320 -10.17 26.43 -18.13
CA ARG A 320 -10.59 26.13 -19.49
C ARG A 320 -11.91 26.88 -19.72
N SER A 321 -11.83 27.97 -20.46
CA SER A 321 -13.01 28.50 -21.11
C SER A 321 -13.62 27.35 -21.89
N ALA A 322 -14.80 26.94 -21.52
CA ALA A 322 -15.52 25.87 -22.16
C ALA A 322 -16.03 26.39 -23.54
N ALA A 323 -15.12 26.50 -24.51
CA ALA A 323 -15.52 26.50 -25.90
C ALA A 323 -15.78 25.03 -26.25
N PRO A 324 -16.95 24.71 -26.82
CA PRO A 324 -17.23 23.36 -27.27
C PRO A 324 -16.16 22.96 -28.31
N VAL A 325 -15.40 21.92 -28.06
CA VAL A 325 -14.60 21.29 -29.10
C VAL A 325 -15.58 20.63 -30.04
N GLU A 326 -15.80 21.23 -31.24
CA GLU A 326 -16.47 20.54 -32.32
C GLU A 326 -15.65 19.30 -32.64
N VAL A 327 -16.16 18.15 -32.22
CA VAL A 327 -15.62 16.87 -32.64
C VAL A 327 -16.00 16.69 -34.09
N PRO A 328 -15.06 16.60 -35.05
CA PRO A 328 -15.42 16.39 -36.45
C PRO A 328 -16.24 15.11 -36.58
N PRO A 329 -17.25 15.08 -37.45
CA PRO A 329 -18.08 13.91 -37.63
C PRO A 329 -17.21 12.73 -38.07
N LEU A 330 -17.49 11.55 -37.50
CA LEU A 330 -16.82 10.31 -37.89
C LEU A 330 -17.05 10.06 -39.38
N PRO A 331 -16.02 9.59 -40.12
CA PRO A 331 -16.20 9.27 -41.54
C PRO A 331 -17.30 8.22 -41.76
N ASP A 332 -18.10 8.37 -42.79
CA ASP A 332 -19.29 7.56 -43.08
C ASP A 332 -19.05 6.03 -43.18
N ASN A 333 -17.82 5.58 -43.20
CA ASN A 333 -17.42 4.17 -43.24
C ASN A 333 -17.01 3.59 -41.86
N TYR A 334 -17.19 4.33 -40.75
CA TYR A 334 -16.96 3.77 -39.41
C TYR A 334 -18.09 2.82 -39.01
N ARG A 335 -17.86 1.49 -39.11
CA ARG A 335 -18.72 0.46 -38.52
C ARG A 335 -18.13 0.03 -37.18
N PRO A 336 -18.78 0.29 -36.02
CA PRO A 336 -18.36 -0.28 -34.76
C PRO A 336 -18.41 -1.81 -34.85
N ARG A 337 -17.33 -2.51 -34.48
CA ARG A 337 -17.34 -3.98 -34.42
C ARG A 337 -18.43 -4.39 -33.43
N GLY A 338 -19.46 -5.06 -33.94
CA GLY A 338 -20.60 -5.47 -33.17
C GLY A 338 -20.25 -6.30 -31.98
N SER A 339 -20.85 -5.99 -30.84
CA SER A 339 -20.93 -6.89 -29.69
C SER A 339 -21.65 -8.17 -30.15
N ALA A 340 -20.96 -9.29 -30.17
CA ALA A 340 -21.58 -10.60 -30.35
C ALA A 340 -22.60 -10.80 -29.21
N ARG A 341 -23.88 -10.82 -29.57
CA ARG A 341 -24.94 -11.30 -28.70
C ARG A 341 -24.66 -12.78 -28.39
N ALA A 342 -24.60 -13.10 -27.10
CA ALA A 342 -24.67 -14.47 -26.64
C ALA A 342 -26.07 -15.01 -26.96
N ALA A 343 -26.13 -16.13 -27.70
CA ALA A 343 -27.23 -17.08 -27.68
C ALA A 343 -26.91 -18.18 -26.66
#